data_2fdf6b976cd8c7531965caf026148d62
#
_entry.id   2fdf6b976cd8c7531965caf026148d62
#
_cell.length_a   1.000
_cell.length_b   1.000
_cell.length_c   1.000
_cell.angle_alpha   90.00
_cell.angle_beta   90.00
_cell.angle_gamma   90.00
#
_symmetry.space_group_name_H-M   'P 1'
#
loop_
_entity.id
_entity.type
_entity.pdbx_description
1 polymer ?
#
loop_
_entity_poly.entity_id
_entity_poly.type
_entity_poly.pdbx_seq_one_letter_code
_entity_poly.pdbx_strand_id
1 'polypeptide(L)'
;MTEYKKHELRTHILEQSPEMYVGSITPDAFDSFIVNDENQFIKKTITYSPALYKIFDELVVNAADHVIRMNISELEDKQIVKNIKINVDRETNTVSVYNDGDGISIEIHEETKLYNPSLIFGEL
;
A
#
# COMPACT_ATOMS: atom_id res chain seq x y z
N MET A 1 -17.97 -21.51 29.18
CA MET A 1 -17.76 -21.69 27.74
C MET A 1 -17.43 -20.31 27.18
N THR A 2 -16.24 -20.13 26.72
CA THR A 2 -15.82 -18.86 26.02
C THR A 2 -16.52 -18.84 24.66
N GLU A 3 -17.51 -17.97 24.55
CA GLU A 3 -18.23 -17.77 23.29
C GLU A 3 -17.32 -17.08 22.30
N TYR A 4 -16.93 -17.79 21.23
CA TYR A 4 -16.16 -17.21 20.14
C TYR A 4 -17.03 -16.19 19.41
N LYS A 5 -16.67 -14.89 19.48
CA LYS A 5 -17.35 -13.84 18.75
C LYS A 5 -16.68 -13.64 17.40
N LYS A 6 -17.48 -13.62 16.34
CA LYS A 6 -17.01 -13.18 15.03
C LYS A 6 -16.85 -11.66 15.09
N HIS A 7 -15.60 -11.16 14.95
CA HIS A 7 -15.35 -9.74 14.80
C HIS A 7 -15.55 -9.32 13.34
N GLU A 8 -16.08 -8.14 13.15
CA GLU A 8 -16.03 -7.50 11.84
C GLU A 8 -14.56 -7.16 11.54
N LEU A 9 -14.04 -7.62 10.39
CA LEU A 9 -12.62 -7.55 10.07
C LEU A 9 -12.10 -6.11 10.12
N ARG A 10 -12.85 -5.17 9.57
CA ARG A 10 -12.48 -3.75 9.55
C ARG A 10 -12.33 -3.18 10.97
N THR A 11 -13.28 -3.42 11.85
CA THR A 11 -13.21 -2.98 13.26
C THR A 11 -12.04 -3.64 13.98
N HIS A 12 -11.80 -4.92 13.73
CA HIS A 12 -10.68 -5.63 14.34
C HIS A 12 -9.34 -5.04 13.90
N ILE A 13 -9.16 -4.73 12.62
CA ILE A 13 -7.93 -4.17 12.07
C ILE A 13 -7.69 -2.74 12.60
N LEU A 14 -8.70 -1.86 12.50
CA LEU A 14 -8.51 -0.43 12.78
C LEU A 14 -8.52 -0.11 14.28
N GLU A 15 -9.32 -0.81 15.09
CA GLU A 15 -9.60 -0.43 16.46
C GLU A 15 -9.01 -1.37 17.51
N GLN A 16 -8.91 -2.67 17.20
CA GLN A 16 -8.52 -3.66 18.20
C GLN A 16 -7.08 -4.11 18.07
N SER A 17 -6.62 -4.44 16.88
CA SER A 17 -5.31 -5.06 16.68
C SER A 17 -4.67 -4.66 15.35
N PRO A 18 -4.46 -3.36 15.07
CA PRO A 18 -3.84 -2.93 13.81
C PRO A 18 -2.45 -3.52 13.63
N GLU A 19 -1.70 -3.71 14.72
CA GLU A 19 -0.34 -4.23 14.69
C GLU A 19 -0.22 -5.65 14.14
N MET A 20 -1.29 -6.44 14.19
CA MET A 20 -1.33 -7.79 13.58
C MET A 20 -1.32 -7.75 12.05
N TYR A 21 -1.71 -6.64 11.45
CA TYR A 21 -1.87 -6.50 10.00
C TYR A 21 -0.78 -5.62 9.37
N VAL A 22 -0.47 -4.50 10.01
CA VAL A 22 0.46 -3.51 9.45
C VAL A 22 1.78 -3.40 10.21
N GLY A 23 1.94 -4.14 11.30
CA GLY A 23 3.09 -4.04 12.19
C GLY A 23 2.95 -2.93 13.22
N SER A 24 4.01 -2.69 14.01
CA SER A 24 3.96 -1.75 15.12
C SER A 24 3.58 -0.33 14.67
N ILE A 25 2.60 0.25 15.36
CA ILE A 25 2.18 1.65 15.18
C ILE A 25 3.10 2.63 15.91
N THR A 26 3.90 2.15 16.86
CA THR A 26 4.89 2.97 17.56
C THR A 26 6.21 2.98 16.80
N PRO A 27 6.92 4.13 16.75
CA PRO A 27 8.26 4.18 16.20
C PRO A 27 9.23 3.28 16.98
N ASP A 28 10.04 2.52 16.25
CA ASP A 28 11.09 1.68 16.80
C ASP A 28 12.40 1.87 16.02
N ALA A 29 13.52 1.50 16.60
CA ALA A 29 14.85 1.69 16.05
C ALA A 29 15.33 0.41 15.36
N PHE A 30 15.71 0.53 14.09
CA PHE A 30 16.18 -0.58 13.27
C PHE A 30 17.52 -0.29 12.64
N ASP A 31 18.42 -1.26 12.70
CA ASP A 31 19.65 -1.23 11.93
C ASP A 31 19.36 -1.60 10.48
N SER A 32 19.51 -0.64 9.58
CA SER A 32 19.17 -0.80 8.16
C SER A 32 20.29 -0.28 7.27
N PHE A 33 20.33 -0.81 6.05
CA PHE A 33 21.13 -0.21 4.99
C PHE A 33 20.29 0.84 4.27
N ILE A 34 20.80 2.06 4.22
CA ILE A 34 20.17 3.17 3.50
C ILE A 34 21.12 3.69 2.43
N VAL A 35 20.58 4.33 1.42
CA VAL A 35 21.38 5.06 0.42
C VAL A 35 21.57 6.49 0.91
N ASN A 36 22.83 6.94 1.00
CA ASN A 36 23.16 8.33 1.34
C ASN A 36 23.09 9.26 0.12
N ASP A 37 23.31 10.54 0.33
CA ASP A 37 23.28 11.56 -0.75
C ASP A 37 24.37 11.35 -1.82
N GLU A 38 25.39 10.54 -1.52
CA GLU A 38 26.46 10.15 -2.43
C GLU A 38 26.17 8.86 -3.21
N ASN A 39 24.92 8.34 -3.13
CA ASN A 39 24.49 7.07 -3.71
C ASN A 39 25.24 5.83 -3.19
N GLN A 40 25.72 5.88 -1.95
CA GLN A 40 26.39 4.75 -1.30
C GLN A 40 25.47 4.07 -0.30
N PHE A 41 25.55 2.72 -0.22
CA PHE A 41 24.88 1.98 0.84
C PHE A 41 25.66 2.12 2.15
N ILE A 42 25.05 2.71 3.16
CA ILE A 42 25.59 2.82 4.50
C ILE A 42 24.69 2.13 5.51
N LYS A 43 25.30 1.49 6.53
CA LYS A 43 24.55 0.94 7.66
C LYS A 43 24.24 2.08 8.63
N LYS A 44 22.97 2.25 8.98
CA LYS A 44 22.52 3.28 9.91
C LYS A 44 21.34 2.78 10.74
N THR A 45 21.31 3.14 12.01
CA THR A 45 20.11 2.96 12.84
C THR A 45 19.12 4.06 12.47
N ILE A 46 17.92 3.67 12.01
CA ILE A 46 16.83 4.56 11.67
C ILE A 46 15.64 4.27 12.59
N THR A 47 14.88 5.32 12.91
CA THR A 47 13.69 5.18 13.75
C THR A 47 12.46 5.52 12.91
N TYR A 48 11.54 4.58 12.80
CA TYR A 48 10.29 4.77 12.06
C TYR A 48 9.19 3.86 12.59
N SER A 49 7.92 4.17 12.27
CA SER A 49 6.78 3.29 12.54
C SER A 49 6.66 2.26 11.41
N PRO A 50 6.79 0.94 11.71
CA PRO A 50 6.56 -0.11 10.72
C PRO A 50 5.21 -0.02 10.04
N ALA A 51 4.14 0.32 10.77
CA ALA A 51 2.81 0.48 10.22
C ALA A 51 2.74 1.59 9.17
N LEU A 52 3.35 2.76 9.45
CA LEU A 52 3.39 3.85 8.48
C LEU A 52 4.19 3.47 7.23
N TYR A 53 5.32 2.79 7.42
CA TYR A 53 6.11 2.28 6.31
C TYR A 53 5.30 1.27 5.46
N LYS A 54 4.57 0.36 6.11
CA LYS A 54 3.74 -0.64 5.41
C LYS A 54 2.64 0.01 4.57
N ILE A 55 1.96 1.04 5.08
CA ILE A 55 0.96 1.79 4.31
C ILE A 55 1.58 2.43 3.07
N PHE A 56 2.77 3.03 3.21
CA PHE A 56 3.50 3.58 2.07
C PHE A 56 3.88 2.48 1.07
N ASP A 57 4.40 1.37 1.54
CA ASP A 57 4.80 0.22 0.73
C ASP A 57 3.61 -0.32 -0.08
N GLU A 58 2.45 -0.48 0.53
CA GLU A 58 1.22 -0.92 -0.15
C GLU A 58 0.80 0.01 -1.30
N LEU A 59 0.94 1.32 -1.12
CA LEU A 59 0.64 2.27 -2.22
C LEU A 59 1.59 2.06 -3.41
N VAL A 60 2.87 1.84 -3.14
CA VAL A 60 3.88 1.60 -4.18
C VAL A 60 3.70 0.24 -4.84
N VAL A 61 3.44 -0.80 -4.05
CA VAL A 61 3.18 -2.16 -4.54
C VAL A 61 1.95 -2.19 -5.43
N ASN A 62 0.85 -1.53 -5.05
CA ASN A 62 -0.34 -1.44 -5.88
C ASN A 62 -0.05 -0.83 -7.27
N ALA A 63 0.79 0.21 -7.33
CA ALA A 63 1.22 0.79 -8.59
C ALA A 63 2.11 -0.18 -9.41
N ALA A 64 3.01 -0.91 -8.76
CA ALA A 64 3.86 -1.89 -9.40
C ALA A 64 3.06 -3.11 -9.93
N ASP A 65 2.11 -3.61 -9.15
CA ASP A 65 1.21 -4.70 -9.55
C ASP A 65 0.34 -4.28 -10.74
N HIS A 66 -0.04 -3.01 -10.82
CA HIS A 66 -0.75 -2.50 -11.99
C HIS A 66 0.11 -2.55 -13.24
N VAL A 67 1.41 -2.26 -13.18
CA VAL A 67 2.35 -2.46 -14.30
C VAL A 67 2.33 -3.91 -14.77
N ILE A 68 2.46 -4.85 -13.85
CA ILE A 68 2.47 -6.29 -14.17
C ILE A 68 1.15 -6.68 -14.82
N ARG A 69 0.02 -6.28 -14.22
CA ARG A 69 -1.32 -6.58 -14.72
C ARG A 69 -1.55 -6.04 -16.14
N MET A 70 -1.11 -4.81 -16.42
CA MET A 70 -1.22 -4.23 -17.75
C MET A 70 -0.33 -4.95 -18.78
N ASN A 71 0.84 -5.42 -18.39
CA ASN A 71 1.72 -6.13 -19.29
C ASN A 71 1.19 -7.52 -19.69
N ILE A 72 0.52 -8.24 -18.78
CA ILE A 72 -0.04 -9.58 -19.05
C ILE A 72 -1.48 -9.54 -19.57
N SER A 73 -2.15 -8.41 -19.53
CA SER A 73 -3.52 -8.26 -20.03
C SER A 73 -3.57 -8.50 -21.55
N GLU A 74 -4.58 -9.22 -22.02
CA GLU A 74 -4.83 -9.48 -23.45
C GLU A 74 -5.69 -8.40 -24.12
N LEU A 75 -6.00 -7.30 -23.43
CA LEU A 75 -6.79 -6.20 -24.00
C LEU A 75 -6.04 -5.56 -25.18
N GLU A 76 -6.72 -5.41 -26.32
CA GLU A 76 -6.11 -4.92 -27.56
C GLU A 76 -5.65 -3.45 -27.46
N ASP A 77 -6.48 -2.58 -26.88
CA ASP A 77 -6.24 -1.12 -26.84
C ASP A 77 -5.74 -0.64 -25.47
N LYS A 78 -5.11 -1.50 -24.65
CA LYS A 78 -4.62 -1.14 -23.33
C LYS A 78 -3.50 -0.10 -23.38
N GLN A 79 -3.57 0.86 -22.45
CA GLN A 79 -2.47 1.77 -22.18
C GLN A 79 -1.56 1.20 -21.08
N ILE A 80 -0.40 0.70 -21.49
CA ILE A 80 0.58 0.18 -20.52
C ILE A 80 1.15 1.29 -19.64
N VAL A 81 1.40 0.96 -18.40
CA VAL A 81 2.07 1.88 -17.45
C VAL A 81 3.53 2.03 -17.86
N LYS A 82 3.96 3.26 -18.10
CA LYS A 82 5.35 3.62 -18.46
C LYS A 82 6.06 4.36 -17.34
N ASN A 83 5.29 5.05 -16.49
CA ASN A 83 5.85 5.88 -15.44
C ASN A 83 5.10 5.65 -14.12
N ILE A 84 5.86 5.47 -13.05
CA ILE A 84 5.39 5.60 -11.67
C ILE A 84 6.11 6.80 -11.08
N LYS A 85 5.37 7.73 -10.45
CA LYS A 85 5.93 8.90 -9.79
C LYS A 85 5.55 8.86 -8.32
N ILE A 86 6.55 8.97 -7.47
CA ILE A 86 6.37 9.01 -6.02
C ILE A 86 6.82 10.40 -5.56
N ASN A 87 5.97 11.06 -4.80
CA ASN A 87 6.30 12.33 -4.18
C ASN A 87 6.03 12.29 -2.68
N VAL A 88 6.98 12.78 -1.89
CA VAL A 88 6.87 12.91 -0.44
C VAL A 88 7.02 14.38 -0.09
N ASP A 89 5.95 15.00 0.33
CA ASP A 89 5.92 16.40 0.77
C ASP A 89 5.89 16.45 2.29
N ARG A 90 6.97 16.93 2.86
CA ARG A 90 7.13 17.05 4.32
C ARG A 90 6.39 18.25 4.91
N GLU A 91 6.15 19.29 4.13
CA GLU A 91 5.47 20.49 4.61
C GLU A 91 3.97 20.23 4.80
N THR A 92 3.38 19.50 3.86
CA THR A 92 1.96 19.12 3.90
C THR A 92 1.71 17.75 4.52
N ASN A 93 2.76 17.02 4.91
CA ASN A 93 2.69 15.64 5.37
C ASN A 93 1.94 14.71 4.39
N THR A 94 2.21 14.89 3.11
CA THR A 94 1.53 14.18 2.03
C THR A 94 2.48 13.24 1.31
N VAL A 95 2.04 12.01 1.09
CA VAL A 95 2.67 11.07 0.16
C VAL A 95 1.71 10.85 -1.00
N SER A 96 2.22 10.95 -2.22
CA SER A 96 1.46 10.64 -3.42
C SER A 96 2.20 9.64 -4.29
N VAL A 97 1.46 8.67 -4.82
CA VAL A 97 1.93 7.70 -5.80
C VAL A 97 1.04 7.82 -7.02
N TYR A 98 1.64 8.10 -8.15
CA TYR A 98 0.96 8.23 -9.44
C TYR A 98 1.52 7.20 -10.41
N ASN A 99 0.66 6.57 -11.16
CA ASN A 99 1.03 5.82 -12.37
C ASN A 99 0.18 6.29 -13.56
N ASP A 100 0.78 6.28 -14.73
CA ASP A 100 0.09 6.43 -16.00
C ASP A 100 -0.50 5.08 -16.46
N GLY A 101 -1.10 5.06 -17.63
CA GLY A 101 -1.74 3.87 -18.18
C GLY A 101 -3.26 3.85 -17.89
N ASP A 102 -3.88 2.71 -18.18
CA ASP A 102 -5.29 2.52 -17.87
C ASP A 102 -5.51 2.55 -16.35
N GLY A 103 -6.61 3.15 -15.93
CA GLY A 103 -6.99 3.19 -14.52
C GLY A 103 -7.52 1.85 -14.00
N ILE A 104 -7.89 1.85 -12.73
CA ILE A 104 -8.61 0.73 -12.12
C ILE A 104 -10.05 0.74 -12.67
N SER A 105 -10.55 -0.43 -13.12
CA SER A 105 -11.95 -0.56 -13.52
C SER A 105 -12.88 -0.11 -12.39
N ILE A 106 -13.85 0.74 -12.74
CA ILE A 106 -14.89 1.21 -11.82
C ILE A 106 -16.13 0.31 -11.78
N GLU A 107 -16.03 -0.89 -12.36
CA GLU A 107 -17.11 -1.86 -12.34
C GLU A 107 -17.38 -2.37 -10.93
N ILE A 108 -18.58 -2.92 -10.75
CA ILE A 108 -18.98 -3.56 -9.50
C ILE A 108 -18.45 -4.99 -9.51
N HIS A 109 -17.68 -5.35 -8.47
CA HIS A 109 -17.20 -6.71 -8.27
C HIS A 109 -18.37 -7.68 -8.03
N GLU A 110 -18.42 -8.76 -8.79
CA GLU A 110 -19.59 -9.65 -8.84
C GLU A 110 -19.94 -10.29 -7.49
N GLU A 111 -18.95 -10.67 -6.71
CA GLU A 111 -19.17 -11.34 -5.42
C GLU A 111 -19.48 -10.35 -4.28
N THR A 112 -18.69 -9.28 -4.18
CA THR A 112 -18.78 -8.34 -3.04
C THR A 112 -19.82 -7.26 -3.23
N LYS A 113 -20.28 -7.02 -4.47
CA LYS A 113 -21.19 -5.93 -4.86
C LYS A 113 -20.65 -4.53 -4.56
N LEU A 114 -19.35 -4.41 -4.36
CA LEU A 114 -18.65 -3.14 -4.18
C LEU A 114 -17.98 -2.72 -5.49
N TYR A 115 -17.76 -1.44 -5.68
CA TYR A 115 -16.91 -0.96 -6.75
C TYR A 115 -15.47 -1.42 -6.56
N ASN A 116 -14.79 -1.79 -7.64
CA ASN A 116 -13.40 -2.26 -7.58
C ASN A 116 -12.46 -1.31 -6.81
N PRO A 117 -12.50 0.02 -6.98
CA PRO A 117 -11.68 0.91 -6.17
C PRO A 117 -12.02 0.84 -4.67
N SER A 118 -13.31 0.72 -4.32
CA SER A 118 -13.71 0.58 -2.92
C SER A 118 -13.23 -0.73 -2.31
N LEU A 119 -13.21 -1.81 -3.10
CA LEU A 119 -12.69 -3.09 -2.67
C LEU A 119 -11.17 -3.03 -2.43
N ILE A 120 -10.42 -2.44 -3.36
CA ILE A 120 -8.95 -2.39 -3.32
C ILE A 120 -8.44 -1.49 -2.18
N PHE A 121 -9.11 -0.37 -1.92
CA PHE A 121 -8.64 0.64 -0.96
C PHE A 121 -9.44 0.68 0.35
N GLY A 122 -10.56 0.00 0.44
CA GLY A 122 -11.46 0.07 1.59
C GLY A 122 -11.77 -1.26 2.26
N GLU A 123 -11.55 -2.37 1.57
CA GLU A 123 -11.79 -3.72 2.09
C GLU A 123 -10.49 -4.54 1.99
N LEU A 124 -10.25 -5.33 3.00
CA LEU A 124 -9.08 -6.23 3.08
C LEU A 124 -9.52 -7.68 2.94
#